data_a8a0b56e10ad9cbc09b867b350820f90
#
_entry.id   a8a0b56e10ad9cbc09b867b350820f90
#
_cell.length_a   1.000
_cell.length_b   1.000
_cell.length_c   1.000
_cell.angle_alpha   90.00
_cell.angle_beta   90.00
_cell.angle_gamma   90.00
#
_symmetry.space_group_name_H-M   'P 1'
#
loop_
_entity.id
_entity.type
_entity.pdbx_description
1 polymer ?
#
loop_
_entity_poly.entity_id
_entity_poly.type
_entity_poly.pdbx_seq_one_letter_code
_entity_poly.pdbx_strand_id
1 'polypeptide(L)'
;MPLYRISQWALIAPALVLVIALFMMPIAWFVGASLAELGSIDAIWSEAKSVLGSRAILGAIWTTNVIALVVTISALIIGYPLSYALSRAKGLAFSLILICIVVPYFTSVVVRTYAWMVILGRNGIVNQVLLSTGLINEPLNLMYNRLGVVIGMTYVLLPYMVLTLFGAMKAVDSRLLQAAEGMGARPLTIFAKVFLPLTLHGVMAGSLIVFILAIGFFITPALMGGTGDIMMATLIEREIEVSQNWPVAALMTIALLAITLTLYALYGRFADRSGERFV
;
A
#
# COMPACT_ATOMS: atom_id res chain seq x y z
N MET A 1 -43.28 28.81 7.04
CA MET A 1 -43.01 27.35 7.05
C MET A 1 -41.57 27.16 7.53
N PRO A 2 -41.31 26.59 8.70
CA PRO A 2 -39.96 26.33 9.15
C PRO A 2 -39.44 25.16 8.32
N LEU A 3 -38.48 25.43 7.44
CA LEU A 3 -37.67 24.39 6.80
C LEU A 3 -36.95 23.60 7.90
N TYR A 4 -37.42 22.38 8.09
CA TYR A 4 -36.76 21.40 8.97
C TYR A 4 -35.26 21.37 8.61
N ARG A 5 -34.42 21.90 9.48
CA ARG A 5 -32.98 21.74 9.41
C ARG A 5 -32.69 20.28 9.72
N ILE A 6 -32.83 19.39 8.73
CA ILE A 6 -32.36 18.03 8.84
C ILE A 6 -30.88 18.14 9.17
N SER A 7 -30.52 17.69 10.35
CA SER A 7 -29.11 17.66 10.77
C SER A 7 -28.31 16.92 9.68
N GLN A 8 -27.17 17.47 9.25
CA GLN A 8 -26.30 16.81 8.27
C GLN A 8 -25.98 15.36 8.67
N TRP A 9 -25.94 15.10 9.98
CA TRP A 9 -25.77 13.76 10.56
C TRP A 9 -26.94 12.81 10.23
N ALA A 10 -28.17 13.29 10.16
CA ALA A 10 -29.31 12.45 9.81
C ALA A 10 -29.30 11.99 8.34
N LEU A 11 -28.68 12.75 7.45
CA LEU A 11 -28.49 12.36 6.05
C LEU A 11 -27.35 11.36 5.88
N ILE A 12 -26.32 11.46 6.71
CA ILE A 12 -25.11 10.59 6.64
C ILE A 12 -25.34 9.30 7.44
N ALA A 13 -26.19 9.33 8.49
CA ALA A 13 -26.41 8.21 9.40
C ALA A 13 -26.76 6.88 8.70
N PRO A 14 -27.70 6.83 7.71
CA PRO A 14 -28.02 5.56 7.05
C PRO A 14 -26.83 4.94 6.32
N ALA A 15 -26.04 5.76 5.63
CA ALA A 15 -24.85 5.30 4.93
C ALA A 15 -23.76 4.83 5.90
N LEU A 16 -23.60 5.57 7.01
CA LEU A 16 -22.61 5.22 8.04
C LEU A 16 -22.98 3.93 8.78
N VAL A 17 -24.26 3.75 9.10
CA VAL A 17 -24.77 2.50 9.71
C VAL A 17 -24.57 1.32 8.76
N LEU A 18 -24.87 1.50 7.47
CA LEU A 18 -24.67 0.45 6.46
C LEU A 18 -23.20 0.07 6.32
N VAL A 19 -22.30 1.04 6.24
CA VAL A 19 -20.85 0.79 6.17
C VAL A 19 -20.35 0.08 7.42
N ILE A 20 -20.72 0.56 8.62
CA ILE A 20 -20.33 -0.08 9.89
C ILE A 20 -20.88 -1.51 9.95
N ALA A 21 -22.15 -1.74 9.62
CA ALA A 21 -22.74 -3.06 9.64
C ALA A 21 -22.08 -4.01 8.63
N LEU A 22 -21.81 -3.54 7.41
CA LEU A 22 -21.26 -4.36 6.35
C LEU A 22 -19.78 -4.75 6.60
N PHE A 23 -19.01 -3.87 7.21
CA PHE A 23 -17.56 -4.10 7.41
C PHE A 23 -17.22 -4.55 8.86
N MET A 24 -17.80 -3.91 9.87
CA MET A 24 -17.46 -4.22 11.26
C MET A 24 -18.10 -5.51 11.75
N MET A 25 -19.35 -5.79 11.33
CA MET A 25 -20.08 -6.97 11.79
C MET A 25 -19.40 -8.28 11.37
N PRO A 26 -18.98 -8.50 10.11
CA PRO A 26 -18.26 -9.71 9.72
C PRO A 26 -16.93 -9.87 10.45
N ILE A 27 -16.17 -8.78 10.65
CA ILE A 27 -14.90 -8.81 11.37
C ILE A 27 -15.13 -9.16 12.85
N ALA A 28 -16.08 -8.50 13.49
CA ALA A 28 -16.42 -8.77 14.88
C ALA A 28 -16.95 -10.20 15.08
N TRP A 29 -17.78 -10.67 14.14
CA TRP A 29 -18.26 -12.04 14.12
C TRP A 29 -17.12 -13.05 13.99
N PHE A 30 -16.24 -12.86 13.00
CA PHE A 30 -15.07 -13.72 12.80
C PHE A 30 -14.20 -13.79 14.06
N VAL A 31 -13.82 -12.64 14.60
CA VAL A 31 -12.98 -12.57 15.81
C VAL A 31 -13.72 -13.18 17.01
N GLY A 32 -14.98 -12.83 17.21
CA GLY A 32 -15.76 -13.36 18.33
C GLY A 32 -15.98 -14.86 18.27
N ALA A 33 -16.35 -15.39 17.11
CA ALA A 33 -16.54 -16.82 16.90
C ALA A 33 -15.23 -17.62 17.10
N SER A 34 -14.14 -17.12 16.51
CA SER A 34 -12.83 -17.76 16.61
C SER A 34 -12.30 -17.76 18.06
N LEU A 35 -12.45 -16.68 18.80
CA LEU A 35 -12.01 -16.62 20.20
C LEU A 35 -12.92 -17.43 21.15
N ALA A 36 -14.20 -17.60 20.80
CA ALA A 36 -15.13 -18.42 21.58
C ALA A 36 -14.72 -19.92 21.58
N GLU A 37 -13.99 -20.40 20.57
CA GLU A 37 -13.45 -21.76 20.54
C GLU A 37 -12.47 -22.04 21.68
N LEU A 38 -11.81 -21.02 22.22
CA LEU A 38 -10.89 -21.16 23.36
C LEU A 38 -11.62 -21.34 24.72
N GLY A 39 -12.91 -21.10 24.78
CA GLY A 39 -13.81 -21.42 25.90
C GLY A 39 -13.66 -20.56 27.14
N SER A 40 -12.51 -19.92 27.42
CA SER A 40 -12.32 -19.09 28.59
C SER A 40 -11.43 -17.87 28.30
N ILE A 41 -11.63 -16.80 29.11
CA ILE A 41 -10.80 -15.57 28.98
C ILE A 41 -9.33 -15.85 29.30
N ASP A 42 -9.06 -16.73 30.26
CA ASP A 42 -7.70 -17.10 30.65
C ASP A 42 -6.99 -17.86 29.50
N ALA A 43 -7.71 -18.71 28.78
CA ALA A 43 -7.18 -19.40 27.60
C ALA A 43 -6.90 -18.38 26.46
N ILE A 44 -7.79 -17.42 26.23
CA ILE A 44 -7.56 -16.36 25.24
C ILE A 44 -6.31 -15.55 25.61
N TRP A 45 -6.13 -15.22 26.88
CA TRP A 45 -4.99 -14.44 27.32
C TRP A 45 -3.67 -15.21 27.23
N SER A 46 -3.68 -16.50 27.57
CA SER A 46 -2.51 -17.38 27.42
C SER A 46 -2.10 -17.55 25.97
N GLU A 47 -3.09 -17.75 25.06
CA GLU A 47 -2.84 -17.87 23.62
C GLU A 47 -2.34 -16.53 23.03
N ALA A 48 -2.93 -15.40 23.42
CA ALA A 48 -2.47 -14.08 23.01
C ALA A 48 -1.00 -13.82 23.43
N LYS A 49 -0.62 -14.23 24.65
CA LYS A 49 0.77 -14.18 25.10
C LYS A 49 1.69 -15.07 24.26
N SER A 50 1.26 -16.27 23.93
CA SER A 50 2.00 -17.19 23.07
C SER A 50 2.24 -16.60 21.68
N VAL A 51 1.18 -16.07 21.05
CA VAL A 51 1.20 -15.40 19.75
C VAL A 51 2.16 -14.20 19.78
N LEU A 52 1.99 -13.29 20.71
CA LEU A 52 2.81 -12.08 20.81
C LEU A 52 4.26 -12.35 21.28
N GLY A 53 4.51 -13.46 21.97
CA GLY A 53 5.84 -13.91 22.38
C GLY A 53 6.59 -14.70 21.30
N SER A 54 5.90 -15.14 20.26
CA SER A 54 6.49 -15.94 19.18
C SER A 54 7.50 -15.14 18.35
N ARG A 55 8.75 -15.62 18.29
CA ARG A 55 9.79 -15.01 17.45
C ARG A 55 9.41 -14.99 15.96
N ALA A 56 8.68 -16.01 15.51
CA ALA A 56 8.21 -16.08 14.12
C ALA A 56 7.22 -14.96 13.80
N ILE A 57 6.26 -14.72 14.70
CA ILE A 57 5.25 -13.67 14.53
C ILE A 57 5.87 -12.28 14.64
N LEU A 58 6.76 -12.06 15.63
CA LEU A 58 7.49 -10.80 15.75
C LEU A 58 8.38 -10.55 14.52
N GLY A 59 9.03 -11.58 13.99
CA GLY A 59 9.79 -11.52 12.74
C GLY A 59 8.91 -11.16 11.54
N ALA A 60 7.73 -11.77 11.45
CA ALA A 60 6.77 -11.47 10.38
C ALA A 60 6.23 -10.04 10.46
N ILE A 61 5.94 -9.53 11.67
CA ILE A 61 5.56 -8.13 11.88
C ILE A 61 6.65 -7.19 11.37
N TRP A 62 7.91 -7.44 11.75
CA TRP A 62 9.05 -6.64 11.30
C TRP A 62 9.22 -6.70 9.78
N THR A 63 9.22 -7.90 9.21
CA THR A 63 9.33 -8.13 7.76
C THR A 63 8.23 -7.43 6.99
N THR A 64 6.97 -7.53 7.46
CA THR A 64 5.81 -6.85 6.87
C THR A 64 6.03 -5.34 6.80
N ASN A 65 6.42 -4.72 7.91
CA ASN A 65 6.61 -3.27 7.97
C ASN A 65 7.79 -2.80 7.10
N VAL A 66 8.90 -3.55 7.09
CA VAL A 66 10.05 -3.25 6.25
C VAL A 66 9.71 -3.37 4.77
N ILE A 67 9.07 -4.47 4.35
CA ILE A 67 8.66 -4.66 2.96
C ILE A 67 7.65 -3.58 2.55
N ALA A 68 6.63 -3.30 3.38
CA ALA A 68 5.65 -2.26 3.10
C ALA A 68 6.29 -0.88 2.93
N LEU A 69 7.26 -0.53 3.77
CA LEU A 69 8.00 0.72 3.67
C LEU A 69 8.83 0.80 2.38
N VAL A 70 9.59 -0.26 2.08
CA VAL A 70 10.43 -0.31 0.87
C VAL A 70 9.56 -0.25 -0.39
N VAL A 71 8.44 -0.97 -0.44
CA VAL A 71 7.47 -0.92 -1.53
C VAL A 71 6.89 0.47 -1.70
N THR A 72 6.52 1.12 -0.59
CA THR A 72 5.98 2.50 -0.61
C THR A 72 6.99 3.49 -1.17
N ILE A 73 8.25 3.42 -0.71
CA ILE A 73 9.33 4.28 -1.20
C ILE A 73 9.60 4.01 -2.69
N SER A 74 9.66 2.74 -3.09
CA SER A 74 9.87 2.36 -4.49
C SER A 74 8.73 2.83 -5.39
N ALA A 75 7.48 2.66 -4.95
CA ALA A 75 6.30 3.16 -5.66
C ALA A 75 6.28 4.69 -5.74
N LEU A 76 6.76 5.40 -4.71
CA LEU A 76 6.88 6.86 -4.72
C LEU A 76 7.95 7.33 -5.71
N ILE A 77 9.14 6.71 -5.69
CA ILE A 77 10.26 7.07 -6.58
C ILE A 77 9.87 6.89 -8.04
N ILE A 78 9.17 5.81 -8.39
CA ILE A 78 8.72 5.54 -9.75
C ILE A 78 7.44 6.32 -10.06
N GLY A 79 6.50 6.38 -9.13
CA GLY A 79 5.19 6.98 -9.30
C GLY A 79 5.22 8.50 -9.41
N TYR A 80 6.11 9.18 -8.67
CA TYR A 80 6.18 10.64 -8.69
C TYR A 80 6.51 11.21 -10.09
N PRO A 81 7.61 10.79 -10.76
CA PRO A 81 7.91 11.26 -12.11
C PRO A 81 6.84 10.84 -13.12
N LEU A 82 6.27 9.65 -12.98
CA LEU A 82 5.20 9.18 -13.87
C LEU A 82 3.92 10.02 -13.71
N SER A 83 3.54 10.36 -12.48
CA SER A 83 2.41 11.24 -12.18
C SER A 83 2.66 12.66 -12.68
N TYR A 84 3.90 13.15 -12.55
CA TYR A 84 4.29 14.46 -13.10
C TYR A 84 4.17 14.48 -14.61
N ALA A 85 4.68 13.46 -15.31
CA ALA A 85 4.53 13.32 -16.76
C ALA A 85 3.04 13.28 -17.16
N LEU A 86 2.23 12.48 -16.47
CA LEU A 86 0.78 12.38 -16.69
C LEU A 86 0.07 13.72 -16.45
N SER A 87 0.46 14.49 -15.42
CA SER A 87 -0.16 15.79 -15.10
C SER A 87 0.09 16.85 -16.17
N ARG A 88 1.20 16.73 -16.90
CA ARG A 88 1.61 17.64 -18.00
C ARG A 88 1.18 17.16 -19.37
N ALA A 89 0.92 15.88 -19.54
CA ALA A 89 0.51 15.28 -20.80
C ALA A 89 -0.86 15.80 -21.26
N LYS A 90 -1.05 15.91 -22.60
CA LYS A 90 -2.31 16.31 -23.22
C LYS A 90 -2.60 15.39 -24.40
N GLY A 91 -3.89 15.33 -24.80
CA GLY A 91 -4.32 14.58 -25.98
C GLY A 91 -3.93 13.10 -25.93
N LEU A 92 -3.38 12.58 -27.01
CA LEU A 92 -3.03 11.16 -27.15
C LEU A 92 -2.00 10.68 -26.11
N ALA A 93 -0.99 11.52 -25.78
CA ALA A 93 0.03 11.17 -24.80
C ALA A 93 -0.58 10.94 -23.40
N PHE A 94 -1.52 11.79 -22.98
CA PHE A 94 -2.27 11.60 -21.74
C PHE A 94 -3.01 10.25 -21.74
N SER A 95 -3.75 9.97 -22.80
CA SER A 95 -4.54 8.74 -22.90
C SER A 95 -3.65 7.49 -22.90
N LEU A 96 -2.53 7.50 -23.60
CA LEU A 96 -1.60 6.37 -23.65
C LEU A 96 -0.97 6.10 -22.27
N ILE A 97 -0.46 7.12 -21.58
CA ILE A 97 0.12 6.96 -20.25
C ILE A 97 -0.94 6.45 -19.28
N LEU A 98 -2.14 7.04 -19.31
CA LEU A 98 -3.22 6.62 -18.42
C LEU A 98 -3.64 5.16 -18.68
N ILE A 99 -3.79 4.75 -19.94
CA ILE A 99 -4.12 3.37 -20.30
C ILE A 99 -3.02 2.42 -19.80
N CYS A 100 -1.74 2.74 -20.00
CA CYS A 100 -0.64 1.91 -19.52
C CYS A 100 -0.64 1.71 -18.00
N ILE A 101 -1.14 2.69 -17.23
CA ILE A 101 -1.24 2.60 -15.77
C ILE A 101 -2.51 1.85 -15.34
N VAL A 102 -3.65 2.17 -15.98
CA VAL A 102 -4.97 1.72 -15.53
C VAL A 102 -5.31 0.33 -16.05
N VAL A 103 -4.95 -0.03 -17.29
CA VAL A 103 -5.28 -1.36 -17.85
C VAL A 103 -4.70 -2.51 -17.03
N PRO A 104 -3.44 -2.49 -16.58
CA PRO A 104 -2.92 -3.53 -15.70
C PRO A 104 -3.68 -3.65 -14.37
N TYR A 105 -4.27 -2.57 -13.88
CA TYR A 105 -5.06 -2.59 -12.64
C TYR A 105 -6.29 -3.52 -12.73
N PHE A 106 -6.92 -3.61 -13.90
CA PHE A 106 -8.08 -4.48 -14.12
C PHE A 106 -7.73 -5.96 -14.34
N THR A 107 -6.45 -6.30 -14.47
CA THR A 107 -6.03 -7.70 -14.54
C THR A 107 -5.93 -8.32 -13.14
N SER A 108 -6.17 -9.63 -13.03
CA SER A 108 -6.03 -10.35 -11.77
C SER A 108 -4.64 -10.18 -11.16
N VAL A 109 -4.58 -9.95 -9.85
CA VAL A 109 -3.31 -9.88 -9.09
C VAL A 109 -2.49 -11.16 -9.26
N VAL A 110 -3.15 -12.32 -9.24
CA VAL A 110 -2.52 -13.62 -9.42
C VAL A 110 -1.84 -13.70 -10.78
N VAL A 111 -2.54 -13.34 -11.86
CA VAL A 111 -1.98 -13.35 -13.22
C VAL A 111 -0.77 -12.42 -13.33
N ARG A 112 -0.87 -11.22 -12.76
CA ARG A 112 0.26 -10.28 -12.73
C ARG A 112 1.46 -10.83 -11.96
N THR A 113 1.23 -11.48 -10.83
CA THR A 113 2.29 -12.08 -10.03
C THR A 113 2.97 -13.21 -10.79
N TYR A 114 2.20 -14.10 -11.44
CA TYR A 114 2.77 -15.14 -12.30
C TYR A 114 3.56 -14.58 -13.48
N ALA A 115 3.08 -13.51 -14.12
CA ALA A 115 3.85 -12.86 -15.17
C ALA A 115 5.22 -12.37 -14.68
N TRP A 116 5.26 -11.77 -13.49
CA TRP A 116 6.53 -11.36 -12.87
C TRP A 116 7.42 -12.55 -12.50
N MET A 117 6.84 -13.67 -12.04
CA MET A 117 7.60 -14.90 -11.78
C MET A 117 8.29 -15.42 -13.05
N VAL A 118 7.61 -15.37 -14.19
CA VAL A 118 8.21 -15.76 -15.49
C VAL A 118 9.30 -14.77 -15.91
N ILE A 119 9.07 -13.46 -15.76
CA ILE A 119 10.00 -12.40 -16.14
C ILE A 119 11.29 -12.43 -15.29
N LEU A 120 11.14 -12.63 -13.98
CA LEU A 120 12.25 -12.61 -13.00
C LEU A 120 12.85 -14.01 -12.76
N GLY A 121 12.28 -15.06 -13.32
CA GLY A 121 12.78 -16.42 -13.18
C GLY A 121 14.26 -16.54 -13.62
N ARG A 122 14.90 -17.65 -13.21
CA ARG A 122 16.32 -17.89 -13.55
C ARG A 122 16.58 -17.89 -15.07
N ASN A 123 15.63 -18.41 -15.85
CA ASN A 123 15.63 -18.40 -17.31
C ASN A 123 14.71 -17.31 -17.87
N GLY A 124 14.31 -16.32 -17.06
CA GLY A 124 13.40 -15.25 -17.44
C GLY A 124 14.08 -14.19 -18.31
N ILE A 125 13.24 -13.34 -18.90
CA ILE A 125 13.66 -12.30 -19.84
C ILE A 125 14.73 -11.38 -19.24
N VAL A 126 14.59 -11.01 -17.95
CA VAL A 126 15.57 -10.11 -17.29
C VAL A 126 16.96 -10.75 -17.25
N ASN A 127 17.08 -11.99 -16.82
CA ASN A 127 18.36 -12.69 -16.79
C ASN A 127 18.93 -12.91 -18.20
N GLN A 128 18.09 -13.27 -19.17
CA GLN A 128 18.53 -13.44 -20.55
C GLN A 128 19.11 -12.15 -21.15
N VAL A 129 18.45 -11.02 -20.94
CA VAL A 129 18.95 -9.71 -21.42
C VAL A 129 20.27 -9.34 -20.73
N LEU A 130 20.36 -9.51 -19.40
CA LEU A 130 21.58 -9.19 -18.67
C LEU A 130 22.77 -10.08 -19.06
N LEU A 131 22.56 -11.36 -19.32
CA LEU A 131 23.58 -12.28 -19.83
C LEU A 131 23.99 -11.92 -21.26
N SER A 132 23.04 -11.65 -22.16
CA SER A 132 23.33 -11.32 -23.56
C SER A 132 24.08 -10.00 -23.74
N THR A 133 23.87 -9.05 -22.83
CA THR A 133 24.60 -7.76 -22.80
C THR A 133 25.95 -7.85 -22.10
N GLY A 134 26.33 -9.00 -21.54
CA GLY A 134 27.59 -9.19 -20.82
C GLY A 134 27.68 -8.44 -19.47
N LEU A 135 26.54 -7.94 -18.94
CA LEU A 135 26.50 -7.26 -17.65
C LEU A 135 26.65 -8.21 -16.48
N ILE A 136 26.27 -9.48 -16.65
CA ILE A 136 26.43 -10.54 -15.66
C ILE A 136 26.98 -11.80 -16.34
N ASN A 137 27.68 -12.63 -15.54
CA ASN A 137 28.25 -13.90 -16.02
C ASN A 137 27.37 -15.10 -15.63
N GLU A 138 26.52 -14.94 -14.61
CA GLU A 138 25.60 -15.98 -14.12
C GLU A 138 24.22 -15.37 -13.86
N PRO A 139 23.13 -16.19 -13.99
CA PRO A 139 21.77 -15.73 -13.73
C PRO A 139 21.59 -15.26 -12.29
N LEU A 140 21.03 -14.09 -12.09
CA LEU A 140 20.69 -13.56 -10.78
C LEU A 140 19.50 -14.31 -10.17
N ASN A 141 19.55 -14.53 -8.87
CA ASN A 141 18.42 -15.06 -8.10
C ASN A 141 17.48 -13.89 -7.76
N LEU A 142 16.55 -13.56 -8.67
CA LEU A 142 15.58 -12.48 -8.49
C LEU A 142 14.25 -12.98 -7.90
N MET A 143 14.06 -14.30 -7.80
CA MET A 143 12.88 -14.95 -7.27
C MET A 143 13.13 -15.58 -5.90
N TYR A 144 12.04 -15.81 -5.15
CA TYR A 144 12.03 -16.44 -3.83
C TYR A 144 12.90 -15.70 -2.81
N ASN A 145 12.86 -14.37 -2.89
CA ASN A 145 13.56 -13.46 -1.98
C ASN A 145 12.83 -12.12 -1.84
N ARG A 146 13.30 -11.30 -0.91
CA ARG A 146 12.73 -9.97 -0.63
C ARG A 146 12.67 -9.05 -1.85
N LEU A 147 13.67 -9.11 -2.73
CA LEU A 147 13.74 -8.27 -3.92
C LEU A 147 12.61 -8.59 -4.90
N GLY A 148 12.36 -9.88 -5.17
CA GLY A 148 11.24 -10.32 -6.01
C GLY A 148 9.88 -9.86 -5.46
N VAL A 149 9.69 -9.99 -4.13
CA VAL A 149 8.48 -9.49 -3.45
C VAL A 149 8.32 -7.98 -3.64
N VAL A 150 9.38 -7.20 -3.40
CA VAL A 150 9.33 -5.74 -3.53
C VAL A 150 9.00 -5.32 -4.97
N ILE A 151 9.63 -5.94 -5.97
CA ILE A 151 9.35 -5.64 -7.38
C ILE A 151 7.88 -5.95 -7.71
N GLY A 152 7.40 -7.16 -7.40
CA GLY A 152 6.04 -7.58 -7.68
C GLY A 152 5.00 -6.71 -6.99
N MET A 153 5.17 -6.44 -5.69
CA MET A 153 4.27 -5.57 -4.92
C MET A 153 4.30 -4.12 -5.40
N THR A 154 5.49 -3.58 -5.70
CA THR A 154 5.62 -2.21 -6.23
C THR A 154 4.83 -2.07 -7.53
N TYR A 155 4.97 -3.01 -8.46
CA TYR A 155 4.20 -3.00 -9.72
C TYR A 155 2.68 -3.04 -9.47
N VAL A 156 2.22 -3.91 -8.57
CA VAL A 156 0.79 -4.05 -8.27
C VAL A 156 0.22 -2.79 -7.62
N LEU A 157 0.98 -2.14 -6.74
CA LEU A 157 0.55 -0.98 -5.97
C LEU A 157 0.86 0.37 -6.62
N LEU A 158 1.68 0.39 -7.68
CA LEU A 158 2.05 1.60 -8.41
C LEU A 158 0.86 2.43 -8.92
N PRO A 159 -0.21 1.86 -9.48
CA PRO A 159 -1.37 2.63 -9.92
C PRO A 159 -2.02 3.47 -8.80
N TYR A 160 -2.09 2.94 -7.58
CA TYR A 160 -2.65 3.67 -6.43
C TYR A 160 -1.81 4.92 -6.11
N MET A 161 -0.48 4.77 -6.10
CA MET A 161 0.45 5.89 -5.90
C MET A 161 0.28 6.93 -7.00
N VAL A 162 0.31 6.48 -8.27
CA VAL A 162 0.28 7.39 -9.43
C VAL A 162 -1.03 8.16 -9.50
N LEU A 163 -2.18 7.51 -9.32
CA LEU A 163 -3.48 8.17 -9.42
C LEU A 163 -3.69 9.19 -8.28
N THR A 164 -3.25 8.86 -7.07
CA THR A 164 -3.32 9.78 -5.93
C THR A 164 -2.42 11.01 -6.15
N LEU A 165 -1.18 10.79 -6.57
CA LEU A 165 -0.24 11.87 -6.88
C LEU A 165 -0.73 12.73 -8.06
N PHE A 166 -1.24 12.09 -9.11
CA PHE A 166 -1.80 12.79 -10.27
C PHE A 166 -2.95 13.72 -9.87
N GLY A 167 -3.87 13.26 -9.01
CA GLY A 167 -4.96 14.09 -8.50
C GLY A 167 -4.44 15.35 -7.78
N ALA A 168 -3.47 15.16 -6.87
CA ALA A 168 -2.84 16.26 -6.14
C ALA A 168 -2.07 17.21 -7.07
N MET A 169 -1.32 16.69 -8.05
CA MET A 169 -0.57 17.50 -9.02
C MET A 169 -1.49 18.29 -9.94
N LYS A 170 -2.65 17.76 -10.30
CA LYS A 170 -3.66 18.47 -11.12
C LYS A 170 -4.35 19.59 -10.36
N ALA A 171 -4.44 19.50 -9.04
CA ALA A 171 -5.02 20.55 -8.19
C ALA A 171 -4.11 21.77 -8.02
N VAL A 172 -2.83 21.67 -8.37
CA VAL A 172 -1.89 22.81 -8.30
C VAL A 172 -2.27 23.88 -9.33
N ASP A 173 -2.55 25.11 -8.86
CA ASP A 173 -2.85 26.23 -9.76
C ASP A 173 -1.61 26.60 -10.58
N SER A 174 -1.76 26.52 -11.91
CA SER A 174 -0.71 26.89 -12.87
C SER A 174 -0.27 28.34 -12.76
N ARG A 175 -1.12 29.23 -12.24
CA ARG A 175 -0.80 30.66 -12.04
C ARG A 175 0.33 30.84 -11.05
N LEU A 176 0.43 29.98 -10.02
CA LEU A 176 1.53 30.04 -9.05
C LEU A 176 2.88 29.74 -9.72
N LEU A 177 2.88 28.78 -10.64
CA LEU A 177 4.09 28.41 -11.39
C LEU A 177 4.49 29.52 -12.35
N GLN A 178 3.52 30.12 -13.07
CA GLN A 178 3.74 31.24 -13.98
C GLN A 178 4.22 32.51 -13.23
N ALA A 179 3.68 32.78 -12.04
CA ALA A 179 4.14 33.91 -11.21
C ALA A 179 5.61 33.71 -10.79
N ALA A 180 6.00 32.51 -10.37
CA ALA A 180 7.38 32.20 -10.05
C ALA A 180 8.33 32.32 -11.26
N GLU A 181 7.86 31.92 -12.45
CA GLU A 181 8.59 32.08 -13.69
C GLU A 181 8.75 33.55 -14.06
N GLY A 182 7.68 34.38 -13.94
CA GLY A 182 7.72 35.82 -14.14
C GLY A 182 8.66 36.58 -13.20
N MET A 183 8.93 36.02 -11.99
CA MET A 183 9.96 36.51 -11.06
C MET A 183 11.39 36.06 -11.41
N GLY A 184 11.58 35.36 -12.54
CA GLY A 184 12.89 34.91 -13.00
C GLY A 184 13.39 33.60 -12.33
N ALA A 185 12.52 32.84 -11.65
CA ALA A 185 12.92 31.61 -11.04
C ALA A 185 13.24 30.52 -12.12
N ARG A 186 14.34 29.79 -11.94
CA ARG A 186 14.70 28.66 -12.82
C ARG A 186 13.72 27.49 -12.67
N PRO A 187 13.46 26.70 -13.73
CA PRO A 187 12.51 25.57 -13.69
C PRO A 187 12.72 24.61 -12.53
N LEU A 188 13.98 24.27 -12.20
CA LEU A 188 14.33 23.43 -11.08
C LEU A 188 13.95 24.06 -9.73
N THR A 189 14.09 25.39 -9.62
CA THR A 189 13.72 26.15 -8.42
C THR A 189 12.20 26.20 -8.27
N ILE A 190 11.46 26.39 -9.34
CA ILE A 190 9.98 26.35 -9.37
C ILE A 190 9.51 24.94 -8.93
N PHE A 191 10.11 23.90 -9.50
CA PHE A 191 9.79 22.52 -9.10
C PHE A 191 10.05 22.28 -7.61
N ALA A 192 11.25 22.58 -7.12
CA ALA A 192 11.66 22.24 -5.76
C ALA A 192 11.01 23.12 -4.68
N LYS A 193 10.78 24.43 -4.97
CA LYS A 193 10.31 25.40 -3.96
C LYS A 193 8.81 25.71 -4.06
N VAL A 194 8.16 25.41 -5.18
CA VAL A 194 6.74 25.72 -5.38
C VAL A 194 5.95 24.43 -5.61
N PHE A 195 6.28 23.67 -6.67
CA PHE A 195 5.49 22.51 -7.07
C PHE A 195 5.58 21.35 -6.07
N LEU A 196 6.80 20.97 -5.66
CA LEU A 196 7.00 19.85 -4.73
C LEU A 196 6.33 20.08 -3.36
N PRO A 197 6.46 21.24 -2.70
CA PRO A 197 5.75 21.51 -1.45
C PRO A 197 4.23 21.48 -1.60
N LEU A 198 3.67 22.03 -2.68
CA LEU A 198 2.23 22.00 -2.95
C LEU A 198 1.68 20.60 -3.20
N THR A 199 2.50 19.69 -3.71
CA THR A 199 2.12 18.27 -3.95
C THR A 199 2.40 17.35 -2.76
N LEU A 200 2.98 17.87 -1.67
CA LEU A 200 3.38 17.05 -0.51
C LEU A 200 2.20 16.33 0.14
N HIS A 201 1.02 16.96 0.21
CA HIS A 201 -0.20 16.30 0.68
C HIS A 201 -0.56 15.06 -0.15
N GLY A 202 -0.37 15.14 -1.48
CA GLY A 202 -0.55 13.99 -2.37
C GLY A 202 0.49 12.91 -2.16
N VAL A 203 1.75 13.28 -1.90
CA VAL A 203 2.83 12.35 -1.55
C VAL A 203 2.47 11.60 -0.27
N MET A 204 2.03 12.35 0.75
CA MET A 204 1.62 11.77 2.02
C MET A 204 0.43 10.84 1.86
N ALA A 205 -0.65 11.29 1.21
CA ALA A 205 -1.84 10.48 1.00
C ALA A 205 -1.55 9.21 0.17
N GLY A 206 -0.83 9.33 -0.94
CA GLY A 206 -0.44 8.20 -1.79
C GLY A 206 0.46 7.19 -1.06
N SER A 207 1.43 7.69 -0.29
CA SER A 207 2.31 6.85 0.52
C SER A 207 1.55 6.09 1.60
N LEU A 208 0.60 6.74 2.25
CA LEU A 208 -0.25 6.09 3.26
C LEU A 208 -1.12 4.99 2.66
N ILE A 209 -1.78 5.28 1.54
CA ILE A 209 -2.62 4.29 0.84
C ILE A 209 -1.79 3.06 0.45
N VAL A 210 -0.65 3.29 -0.21
CA VAL A 210 0.23 2.19 -0.65
C VAL A 210 0.78 1.40 0.53
N PHE A 211 1.18 2.07 1.61
CA PHE A 211 1.71 1.43 2.82
C PHE A 211 0.66 0.53 3.49
N ILE A 212 -0.58 1.04 3.68
CA ILE A 212 -1.67 0.26 4.28
C ILE A 212 -2.02 -0.95 3.41
N LEU A 213 -2.12 -0.75 2.09
CA LEU A 213 -2.38 -1.86 1.15
C LEU A 213 -1.25 -2.89 1.18
N ALA A 214 0.01 -2.45 1.27
CA ALA A 214 1.16 -3.32 1.32
C ALA A 214 1.20 -4.19 2.59
N ILE A 215 0.82 -3.66 3.76
CA ILE A 215 0.75 -4.41 5.02
C ILE A 215 -0.21 -5.62 4.91
N GLY A 216 -1.37 -5.43 4.30
CA GLY A 216 -2.37 -6.47 4.14
C GLY A 216 -2.16 -7.38 2.92
N PHE A 217 -1.09 -7.18 2.16
CA PHE A 217 -0.87 -7.91 0.91
C PHE A 217 -0.28 -9.30 1.19
N PHE A 218 -0.88 -10.37 0.66
CA PHE A 218 -0.42 -11.75 0.89
C PHE A 218 -0.09 -12.51 -0.39
N ILE A 219 -0.81 -12.29 -1.50
CA ILE A 219 -0.68 -13.08 -2.72
C ILE A 219 0.74 -13.05 -3.29
N THR A 220 1.29 -11.86 -3.53
CA THR A 220 2.63 -11.72 -4.11
C THR A 220 3.73 -12.22 -3.16
N PRO A 221 3.72 -11.89 -1.84
CA PRO A 221 4.68 -12.47 -0.90
C PRO A 221 4.59 -14.00 -0.80
N ALA A 222 3.40 -14.57 -0.84
CA ALA A 222 3.22 -16.03 -0.80
C ALA A 222 3.82 -16.74 -2.02
N LEU A 223 3.73 -16.12 -3.21
CA LEU A 223 4.19 -16.72 -4.48
C LEU A 223 5.67 -16.40 -4.79
N MET A 224 6.15 -15.22 -4.45
CA MET A 224 7.47 -14.72 -4.85
C MET A 224 8.48 -14.60 -3.69
N GLY A 225 8.01 -14.70 -2.45
CA GLY A 225 8.84 -14.59 -1.24
C GLY A 225 9.64 -15.86 -0.93
N GLY A 226 10.74 -15.67 -0.20
CA GLY A 226 11.53 -16.74 0.37
C GLY A 226 11.09 -17.10 1.79
N THR A 227 11.73 -18.13 2.37
CA THR A 227 11.43 -18.62 3.72
C THR A 227 11.69 -17.57 4.81
N GLY A 228 12.55 -16.58 4.55
CA GLY A 228 12.86 -15.46 5.46
C GLY A 228 12.01 -14.20 5.25
N ASP A 229 11.13 -14.18 4.25
CA ASP A 229 10.37 -13.01 3.84
C ASP A 229 8.85 -13.18 4.03
N ILE A 230 8.48 -14.03 4.99
CA ILE A 230 7.08 -14.31 5.30
C ILE A 230 6.46 -13.08 5.96
N MET A 231 5.41 -12.54 5.33
CA MET A 231 4.65 -11.41 5.85
C MET A 231 3.51 -11.89 6.76
N MET A 232 3.06 -10.99 7.63
CA MET A 232 2.00 -11.29 8.62
C MET A 232 0.70 -11.75 7.95
N ALA A 233 0.29 -11.10 6.86
CA ALA A 233 -0.89 -11.47 6.10
C ALA A 233 -0.79 -12.90 5.50
N THR A 234 0.40 -13.31 5.07
CA THR A 234 0.67 -14.68 4.58
C THR A 234 0.63 -15.71 5.72
N LEU A 235 1.09 -15.34 6.93
CA LEU A 235 0.95 -16.23 8.10
C LEU A 235 -0.51 -16.40 8.50
N ILE A 236 -1.29 -15.32 8.52
CA ILE A 236 -2.73 -15.37 8.83
C ILE A 236 -3.46 -16.26 7.83
N GLU A 237 -3.19 -16.10 6.54
CA GLU A 237 -3.77 -16.95 5.50
C GLU A 237 -3.41 -18.41 5.72
N ARG A 238 -2.14 -18.72 6.04
CA ARG A 238 -1.69 -20.07 6.33
C ARG A 238 -2.35 -20.69 7.56
N GLU A 239 -2.56 -19.92 8.64
CA GLU A 239 -3.27 -20.40 9.83
C GLU A 239 -4.74 -20.73 9.52
N ILE A 240 -5.39 -20.00 8.61
CA ILE A 240 -6.76 -20.24 8.20
C ILE A 240 -6.84 -21.45 7.24
N GLU A 241 -6.05 -21.47 6.17
CA GLU A 241 -6.19 -22.41 5.07
C GLU A 241 -5.51 -23.77 5.34
N VAL A 242 -4.37 -23.77 6.04
CA VAL A 242 -3.54 -24.96 6.24
C VAL A 242 -3.68 -25.51 7.64
N SER A 243 -3.46 -24.67 8.66
CA SER A 243 -3.49 -25.10 10.06
C SER A 243 -4.91 -25.22 10.61
N GLN A 244 -5.88 -24.55 9.98
CA GLN A 244 -7.27 -24.40 10.44
C GLN A 244 -7.38 -23.93 11.90
N ASN A 245 -6.40 -23.13 12.34
CA ASN A 245 -6.33 -22.58 13.68
C ASN A 245 -6.91 -21.15 13.71
N TRP A 246 -8.24 -21.09 13.70
CA TRP A 246 -8.99 -19.84 13.69
C TRP A 246 -8.70 -18.89 14.84
N PRO A 247 -8.55 -19.37 16.10
CA PRO A 247 -8.20 -18.52 17.23
C PRO A 247 -6.86 -17.80 17.06
N VAL A 248 -5.82 -18.51 16.63
CA VAL A 248 -4.50 -17.92 16.38
C VAL A 248 -4.57 -16.92 15.23
N ALA A 249 -5.25 -17.25 14.14
CA ALA A 249 -5.45 -16.33 13.02
C ALA A 249 -6.18 -15.06 13.43
N ALA A 250 -7.21 -15.16 14.29
CA ALA A 250 -7.94 -14.02 14.82
C ALA A 250 -7.05 -13.11 15.69
N LEU A 251 -6.24 -13.69 16.59
CA LEU A 251 -5.29 -12.95 17.43
C LEU A 251 -4.21 -12.25 16.58
N MET A 252 -3.69 -12.91 15.57
CA MET A 252 -2.74 -12.32 14.62
C MET A 252 -3.37 -11.18 13.83
N THR A 253 -4.64 -11.31 13.42
CA THR A 253 -5.40 -10.27 12.73
C THR A 253 -5.59 -9.04 13.62
N ILE A 254 -5.96 -9.25 14.90
CA ILE A 254 -6.07 -8.15 15.88
C ILE A 254 -4.72 -7.44 16.06
N ALA A 255 -3.63 -8.20 16.19
CA ALA A 255 -2.29 -7.63 16.34
C ALA A 255 -1.90 -6.78 15.12
N LEU A 256 -2.13 -7.30 13.90
CA LEU A 256 -1.86 -6.58 12.67
C LEU A 256 -2.70 -5.31 12.55
N LEU A 257 -3.99 -5.39 12.87
CA LEU A 257 -4.91 -4.25 12.87
C LEU A 257 -4.47 -3.18 13.87
N ALA A 258 -4.13 -3.58 15.11
CA ALA A 258 -3.66 -2.65 16.14
C ALA A 258 -2.39 -1.89 15.71
N ILE A 259 -1.42 -2.60 15.13
CA ILE A 259 -0.19 -2.00 14.60
C ILE A 259 -0.52 -1.03 13.46
N THR A 260 -1.34 -1.45 12.50
CA THR A 260 -1.73 -0.62 11.35
C THR A 260 -2.45 0.65 11.80
N LEU A 261 -3.42 0.54 12.73
CA LEU A 261 -4.13 1.71 13.27
C LEU A 261 -3.21 2.64 14.07
N THR A 262 -2.26 2.09 14.82
CA THR A 262 -1.27 2.89 15.55
C THR A 262 -0.39 3.67 14.59
N LEU A 263 0.13 3.02 13.56
CA LEU A 263 0.94 3.67 12.52
C LEU A 263 0.13 4.73 11.75
N TYR A 264 -1.14 4.45 11.44
CA TYR A 264 -2.05 5.41 10.82
C TYR A 264 -2.28 6.64 11.71
N ALA A 265 -2.53 6.44 13.01
CA ALA A 265 -2.74 7.54 13.95
C ALA A 265 -1.47 8.39 14.14
N LEU A 266 -0.31 7.77 14.18
CA LEU A 266 0.98 8.47 14.22
C LEU A 266 1.18 9.29 12.94
N TYR A 267 0.93 8.68 11.78
CA TYR A 267 1.01 9.37 10.50
C TYR A 267 0.07 10.60 10.44
N GLY A 268 -1.20 10.45 10.84
CA GLY A 268 -2.16 11.56 10.87
C GLY A 268 -1.66 12.75 11.70
N ARG A 269 -1.09 12.48 12.88
CA ARG A 269 -0.51 13.54 13.73
C ARG A 269 0.68 14.27 13.08
N PHE A 270 1.48 13.58 12.27
CA PHE A 270 2.57 14.21 11.52
C PHE A 270 2.05 15.00 10.32
N ALA A 271 1.02 14.49 9.64
CA ALA A 271 0.40 15.13 8.49
C ALA A 271 -0.24 16.48 8.85
N ASP A 272 -1.01 16.52 9.96
CA ASP A 272 -1.66 17.75 10.44
C ASP A 272 -0.64 18.83 10.80
N ARG A 273 0.46 18.46 11.48
CA ARG A 273 1.53 19.41 11.83
C ARG A 273 2.26 19.99 10.62
N SER A 274 2.28 19.27 9.50
CA SER A 274 2.88 19.77 8.26
C SER A 274 1.92 20.68 7.49
N GLY A 275 0.60 20.49 7.60
CA GLY A 275 -0.43 21.33 7.00
C GLY A 275 -0.50 22.73 7.62
N GLU A 276 -0.34 22.84 8.94
CA GLU A 276 -0.39 24.15 9.65
C GLU A 276 0.82 25.07 9.39
N ARG A 277 1.92 24.54 8.84
CA ARG A 277 3.13 25.33 8.53
C ARG A 277 3.09 26.03 7.17
N PHE A 278 2.09 25.76 6.34
CA PHE A 278 2.00 26.29 4.97
C PHE A 278 0.70 27.06 4.70
N VAL A 279 -0.09 27.35 5.72
CA VAL A 279 -1.19 28.32 5.74
C VAL A 279 -0.73 29.53 6.55
#